data_f13012c9f7caa6447eb6f83dc80dc993
#
_entry.id   f13012c9f7caa6447eb6f83dc80dc993
#
_cell.length_a   1.000
_cell.length_b   1.000
_cell.length_c   1.000
_cell.angle_alpha   90.00
_cell.angle_beta   90.00
_cell.angle_gamma   90.00
#
_symmetry.space_group_name_H-M   'P 1'
#
loop_
_entity.id
_entity.type
_entity.pdbx_description
1 polymer ?
#
loop_
_entity_poly.entity_id
_entity_poly.type
_entity_poly.pdbx_seq_one_letter_code
_entity_poly.pdbx_strand_id
1 'polypeptide(L)'
;MIRVTGDLILDGRVLLPDLALDCPPGRWTALMGPSGVGKSTLGRIVAGLPVAARLAGAVDVAGPVTLMGQQDQLLPWADALANVTIGARLRGQAPDRTRARALLAELGLAGLEARRPAQLSGGQRQRVALARTLIEDRPVVVLDEPFSALDAATRAQMQDLAARHLAWRTVILITHDPLEAARLCHAAFLLDAQGIRPLALPATPTPRALDDPQVLAAQAALFRSLMPCAA
;
A
#
# COMPACT_ATOMS: atom_id res chain seq x y z
N MET A 1 15.28 -2.66 1.61
CA MET A 1 15.17 -2.54 3.08
C MET A 1 14.54 -1.19 3.39
N ILE A 2 13.65 -1.16 4.37
CA ILE A 2 13.14 0.09 4.96
C ILE A 2 13.33 -0.03 6.45
N ARG A 3 13.89 0.99 7.09
CA ARG A 3 14.00 1.07 8.55
C ARG A 3 13.54 2.44 9.01
N VAL A 4 12.66 2.47 10.00
CA VAL A 4 12.17 3.71 10.64
C VAL A 4 12.29 3.56 12.14
N THR A 5 12.92 4.53 12.79
CA THR A 5 13.10 4.55 14.26
C THR A 5 12.80 5.93 14.81
N GLY A 6 12.35 5.99 16.08
CA GLY A 6 12.10 7.24 16.81
C GLY A 6 10.63 7.54 17.01
N ASP A 7 10.29 8.78 17.35
CA ASP A 7 8.93 9.20 17.68
C ASP A 7 8.29 9.96 16.52
N LEU A 8 7.05 9.62 16.18
CA LEU A 8 6.23 10.41 15.27
C LEU A 8 5.47 11.48 16.05
N ILE A 9 5.73 12.74 15.76
CA ILE A 9 5.21 13.91 16.48
C ILE A 9 4.34 14.74 15.54
N LEU A 10 3.13 15.10 15.97
CA LEU A 10 2.23 16.01 15.27
C LEU A 10 1.77 17.09 16.25
N ASP A 11 1.89 18.37 15.87
CA ASP A 11 1.49 19.52 16.68
C ASP A 11 2.05 19.49 18.12
N GLY A 12 3.31 19.04 18.24
CA GLY A 12 4.00 18.92 19.53
C GLY A 12 3.58 17.72 20.40
N ARG A 13 2.67 16.86 19.92
CA ARG A 13 2.24 15.64 20.61
C ARG A 13 2.83 14.40 19.95
N VAL A 14 3.32 13.46 20.74
CA VAL A 14 3.75 12.16 20.25
C VAL A 14 2.53 11.35 19.85
N LEU A 15 2.45 11.02 18.55
CA LEU A 15 1.39 10.16 17.99
C LEU A 15 1.78 8.69 18.10
N LEU A 16 3.02 8.38 17.79
CA LEU A 16 3.57 7.02 17.83
C LEU A 16 4.94 7.10 18.52
N PRO A 17 5.05 6.65 19.77
CA PRO A 17 6.32 6.55 20.46
C PRO A 17 7.12 5.34 19.99
N ASP A 18 8.42 5.38 20.19
CA ASP A 18 9.36 4.26 20.08
C ASP A 18 9.19 3.42 18.79
N LEU A 19 8.99 4.09 17.65
CA LEU A 19 8.92 3.38 16.38
C LEU A 19 10.20 2.58 16.13
N ALA A 20 10.04 1.29 15.86
CA ALA A 20 11.08 0.36 15.46
C ALA A 20 10.56 -0.51 14.32
N LEU A 21 10.36 0.07 13.14
CA LEU A 21 9.87 -0.63 11.96
C LEU A 21 11.06 -1.08 11.11
N ASP A 22 11.15 -2.36 10.85
CA ASP A 22 12.10 -2.96 9.90
C ASP A 22 11.34 -3.78 8.85
N CYS A 23 11.49 -3.39 7.58
CA CYS A 23 10.90 -4.10 6.45
C CYS A 23 12.03 -4.70 5.61
N PRO A 24 12.24 -6.02 5.68
CA PRO A 24 13.29 -6.70 4.93
C PRO A 24 13.14 -6.53 3.41
N PRO A 25 14.25 -6.58 2.65
CA PRO A 25 14.21 -6.50 1.20
C PRO A 25 13.36 -7.60 0.58
N GLY A 26 12.61 -7.27 -0.48
CA GLY A 26 11.80 -8.23 -1.22
C GLY A 26 10.62 -8.82 -0.43
N ARG A 27 10.22 -8.21 0.68
CA ARG A 27 9.13 -8.67 1.53
C ARG A 27 8.01 -7.66 1.62
N TRP A 28 6.80 -8.17 1.83
CA TRP A 28 5.62 -7.36 2.10
C TRP A 28 5.39 -7.27 3.60
N THR A 29 5.23 -6.06 4.10
CA THR A 29 4.97 -5.75 5.51
C THR A 29 3.66 -5.00 5.63
N ALA A 30 2.70 -5.52 6.40
CA ALA A 30 1.45 -4.83 6.69
C ALA A 30 1.61 -3.85 7.86
N LEU A 31 1.06 -2.65 7.70
CA LEU A 31 0.84 -1.70 8.80
C LEU A 31 -0.66 -1.60 9.06
N MET A 32 -1.08 -2.02 10.24
CA MET A 32 -2.47 -2.07 10.68
C MET A 32 -2.67 -1.15 11.89
N GLY A 33 -3.91 -0.85 12.23
CA GLY A 33 -4.24 -0.04 13.40
C GLY A 33 -5.42 0.90 13.16
N PRO A 34 -5.92 1.61 14.17
CA PRO A 34 -7.06 2.49 14.06
C PRO A 34 -6.83 3.65 13.09
N SER A 35 -7.94 4.23 12.61
CA SER A 35 -7.88 5.43 11.77
C SER A 35 -7.25 6.60 12.55
N GLY A 36 -6.45 7.42 11.87
CA GLY A 36 -5.81 8.60 12.48
C GLY A 36 -4.54 8.31 13.27
N VAL A 37 -4.13 7.07 13.51
CA VAL A 37 -2.93 6.73 14.31
C VAL A 37 -1.60 7.10 13.62
N GLY A 38 -1.61 7.49 12.34
CA GLY A 38 -0.39 7.92 11.65
C GLY A 38 0.15 6.96 10.59
N LYS A 39 -0.57 5.87 10.23
CA LYS A 39 -0.12 4.89 9.22
C LYS A 39 0.21 5.53 7.87
N SER A 40 -0.73 6.30 7.31
CA SER A 40 -0.54 7.00 6.03
C SER A 40 0.55 8.07 6.13
N THR A 41 0.68 8.73 7.29
CA THR A 41 1.76 9.69 7.56
C THR A 41 3.11 9.00 7.52
N LEU A 42 3.23 7.83 8.17
CA LEU A 42 4.45 7.02 8.14
C LEU A 42 4.78 6.56 6.71
N GLY A 43 3.79 6.12 5.94
CA GLY A 43 3.96 5.76 4.54
C GLY A 43 4.48 6.93 3.69
N ARG A 44 3.99 8.15 3.91
CA ARG A 44 4.47 9.36 3.23
C ARG A 44 5.89 9.73 3.65
N ILE A 45 6.24 9.59 4.93
CA ILE A 45 7.60 9.80 5.43
C ILE A 45 8.58 8.84 4.75
N VAL A 46 8.24 7.55 4.66
CA VAL A 46 9.04 6.54 3.94
C VAL A 46 9.19 6.91 2.45
N ALA A 47 8.17 7.48 1.84
CA ALA A 47 8.20 7.96 0.46
C ALA A 47 8.96 9.29 0.28
N GLY A 48 9.49 9.89 1.34
CA GLY A 48 10.18 11.18 1.30
C GLY A 48 9.26 12.36 0.98
N LEU A 49 7.95 12.22 1.22
CA LEU A 49 6.96 13.27 0.94
C LEU A 49 6.78 14.19 2.15
N PRO A 50 6.53 15.48 1.92
CA PRO A 50 6.25 16.41 2.99
C PRO A 50 4.98 16.02 3.75
N VAL A 51 5.04 16.08 5.07
CA VAL A 51 3.93 15.84 6.00
C VAL A 51 3.95 16.89 7.11
N ALA A 52 2.80 17.12 7.74
CA ALA A 52 2.73 18.02 8.89
C ALA A 52 3.43 17.45 10.14
N ALA A 53 3.51 16.11 10.23
CA ALA A 53 4.17 15.45 11.34
C ALA A 53 5.70 15.46 11.18
N ARG A 54 6.42 15.44 12.30
CA ARG A 54 7.87 15.33 12.36
C ARG A 54 8.24 13.96 12.93
N LEU A 55 9.20 13.28 12.30
CA LEU A 55 9.85 12.13 12.90
C LEU A 55 11.06 12.60 13.70
N ALA A 56 11.05 12.34 14.99
CA ALA A 56 12.21 12.54 15.86
C ALA A 56 13.02 11.23 15.91
N GLY A 57 13.78 10.97 14.84
CA GLY A 57 14.49 9.71 14.65
C GLY A 57 15.07 9.62 13.25
N ALA A 58 15.17 8.40 12.70
CA ALA A 58 15.80 8.13 11.42
C ALA A 58 14.87 7.34 10.48
N VAL A 59 15.01 7.63 9.18
CA VAL A 59 14.43 6.84 8.08
C VAL A 59 15.55 6.43 7.14
N ASP A 60 15.70 5.14 6.94
CA ASP A 60 16.61 4.56 5.95
C ASP A 60 15.80 3.75 4.93
N VAL A 61 15.93 4.09 3.65
CA VAL A 61 15.20 3.44 2.57
C VAL A 61 16.15 3.12 1.42
N ALA A 62 16.26 1.84 1.09
CA ALA A 62 17.14 1.36 0.03
C ALA A 62 16.53 1.62 -1.36
N GLY A 63 16.71 2.82 -1.90
CA GLY A 63 16.35 3.19 -3.27
C GLY A 63 15.07 4.01 -3.41
N PRO A 64 14.70 4.32 -4.65
CA PRO A 64 13.54 5.17 -4.93
C PRO A 64 12.23 4.48 -4.56
N VAL A 65 11.30 5.27 -4.00
CA VAL A 65 9.99 4.81 -3.54
C VAL A 65 8.91 5.24 -4.52
N THR A 66 7.89 4.39 -4.70
CA THR A 66 6.60 4.82 -5.24
C THR A 66 5.52 4.65 -4.16
N LEU A 67 4.56 5.57 -4.14
CA LEU A 67 3.46 5.54 -3.19
C LEU A 67 2.12 5.60 -3.93
N MET A 68 1.24 4.65 -3.63
CA MET A 68 -0.18 4.73 -3.92
C MET A 68 -0.88 5.24 -2.66
N GLY A 69 -1.43 6.46 -2.71
CA GLY A 69 -2.16 7.03 -1.59
C GLY A 69 -3.58 6.47 -1.47
N GLN A 70 -4.20 6.66 -0.32
CA GLN A 70 -5.57 6.21 -0.01
C GLN A 70 -6.61 6.74 -1.00
N GLN A 71 -6.47 7.97 -1.45
CA GLN A 71 -7.26 8.50 -2.57
C GLN A 71 -6.56 8.20 -3.89
N ASP A 72 -7.32 8.04 -4.96
CA ASP A 72 -6.79 7.73 -6.30
C ASP A 72 -5.87 8.83 -6.87
N GLN A 73 -6.08 10.09 -6.47
CA GLN A 73 -5.27 11.26 -6.85
C GLN A 73 -4.98 11.31 -8.36
N LEU A 74 -5.96 10.91 -9.18
CA LEU A 74 -5.85 11.00 -10.62
C LEU A 74 -5.99 12.45 -11.07
N LEU A 75 -5.25 12.81 -12.12
CA LEU A 75 -5.35 14.10 -12.76
C LEU A 75 -6.71 14.19 -13.48
N PRO A 76 -7.64 15.07 -13.05
CA PRO A 76 -9.01 15.05 -13.56
C PRO A 76 -9.14 15.42 -15.04
N TRP A 77 -8.17 16.14 -15.58
CA TRP A 77 -8.11 16.54 -16.99
C TRP A 77 -7.42 15.50 -17.90
N ALA A 78 -6.72 14.54 -17.34
CA ALA A 78 -5.99 13.50 -18.08
C ALA A 78 -6.84 12.23 -18.19
N ASP A 79 -6.72 11.51 -19.30
CA ASP A 79 -7.30 10.18 -19.46
C ASP A 79 -6.57 9.12 -18.62
N ALA A 80 -7.10 7.89 -18.57
CA ALA A 80 -6.53 6.81 -17.79
C ALA A 80 -5.09 6.47 -18.23
N LEU A 81 -4.82 6.41 -19.53
CA LEU A 81 -3.49 6.13 -20.06
C LEU A 81 -2.48 7.23 -19.71
N ALA A 82 -2.88 8.49 -19.81
CA ALA A 82 -2.05 9.62 -19.43
C ALA A 82 -1.77 9.64 -17.92
N ASN A 83 -2.76 9.30 -17.08
CA ASN A 83 -2.59 9.16 -15.65
C ASN A 83 -1.59 8.05 -15.29
N VAL A 84 -1.66 6.89 -15.94
CA VAL A 84 -0.71 5.79 -15.70
C VAL A 84 0.71 6.20 -16.08
N THR A 85 0.87 6.95 -17.17
CA THR A 85 2.21 7.29 -17.70
C THR A 85 2.78 8.62 -17.21
N ILE A 86 2.09 9.31 -16.28
CA ILE A 86 2.47 10.67 -15.86
C ILE A 86 3.86 10.73 -15.23
N GLY A 87 4.26 9.73 -14.46
CA GLY A 87 5.56 9.71 -13.78
C GLY A 87 6.74 9.77 -14.75
N ALA A 88 6.69 9.05 -15.86
CA ALA A 88 7.71 9.13 -16.90
C ALA A 88 7.80 10.56 -17.49
N ARG A 89 6.64 11.19 -17.77
CA ARG A 89 6.58 12.56 -18.29
C ARG A 89 7.18 13.57 -17.33
N LEU A 90 6.87 13.46 -16.04
CA LEU A 90 7.39 14.38 -15.01
C LEU A 90 8.91 14.27 -14.86
N ARG A 91 9.48 13.11 -15.19
CA ARG A 91 10.94 12.88 -15.23
C ARG A 91 11.58 13.23 -16.58
N GLY A 92 10.84 13.80 -17.54
CA GLY A 92 11.35 14.08 -18.89
C GLY A 92 11.63 12.83 -19.73
N GLN A 93 11.05 11.68 -19.37
CA GLN A 93 11.23 10.42 -20.07
C GLN A 93 10.07 10.15 -21.05
N ALA A 94 10.36 9.41 -22.12
CA ALA A 94 9.32 8.93 -23.02
C ALA A 94 8.43 7.90 -22.30
N PRO A 95 7.08 8.08 -22.28
CA PRO A 95 6.19 7.15 -21.62
C PRO A 95 6.07 5.83 -22.40
N ASP A 96 6.21 4.71 -21.72
CA ASP A 96 5.92 3.38 -22.27
C ASP A 96 4.40 3.15 -22.32
N ARG A 97 3.80 3.61 -23.41
CA ARG A 97 2.35 3.48 -23.62
C ARG A 97 1.92 2.04 -23.89
N THR A 98 2.80 1.19 -24.42
CA THR A 98 2.52 -0.23 -24.69
C THR A 98 2.39 -0.97 -23.38
N ARG A 99 3.36 -0.82 -22.48
CA ARG A 99 3.32 -1.41 -21.12
C ARG A 99 2.13 -0.86 -20.32
N ALA A 100 1.84 0.44 -20.42
CA ALA A 100 0.71 1.05 -19.73
C ALA A 100 -0.64 0.46 -20.18
N ARG A 101 -0.85 0.25 -21.48
CA ARG A 101 -2.06 -0.42 -21.99
C ARG A 101 -2.15 -1.87 -21.54
N ALA A 102 -1.05 -2.60 -21.56
CA ALA A 102 -1.01 -3.98 -21.06
C ALA A 102 -1.42 -4.04 -19.59
N LEU A 103 -0.85 -3.19 -18.73
CA LEU A 103 -1.24 -3.09 -17.32
C LEU A 103 -2.72 -2.73 -17.12
N LEU A 104 -3.23 -1.76 -17.90
CA LEU A 104 -4.66 -1.42 -17.84
C LEU A 104 -5.53 -2.61 -18.23
N ALA A 105 -5.17 -3.36 -19.26
CA ALA A 105 -5.89 -4.55 -19.68
C ALA A 105 -5.87 -5.65 -18.60
N GLU A 106 -4.71 -5.94 -18.01
CA GLU A 106 -4.57 -6.90 -16.89
C GLU A 106 -5.43 -6.52 -15.68
N LEU A 107 -5.57 -5.20 -15.43
CA LEU A 107 -6.41 -4.65 -14.38
C LEU A 107 -7.90 -4.56 -14.77
N GLY A 108 -8.31 -5.17 -15.91
CA GLY A 108 -9.70 -5.19 -16.38
C GLY A 108 -10.21 -3.82 -16.82
N LEU A 109 -9.34 -2.98 -17.37
CA LEU A 109 -9.64 -1.64 -17.86
C LEU A 109 -9.42 -1.51 -19.38
N ALA A 110 -9.37 -2.63 -20.10
CA ALA A 110 -9.28 -2.61 -21.58
C ALA A 110 -10.46 -1.84 -22.19
N GLY A 111 -10.16 -0.95 -23.14
CA GLY A 111 -11.15 -0.06 -23.77
C GLY A 111 -11.52 1.19 -22.95
N LEU A 112 -10.94 1.36 -21.76
CA LEU A 112 -11.16 2.55 -20.92
C LEU A 112 -9.98 3.52 -20.91
N GLU A 113 -8.96 3.29 -21.72
CA GLU A 113 -7.68 4.04 -21.73
C GLU A 113 -7.88 5.54 -21.96
N ALA A 114 -8.86 5.90 -22.81
CA ALA A 114 -9.20 7.30 -23.13
C ALA A 114 -10.22 7.94 -22.18
N ARG A 115 -10.72 7.20 -21.18
CA ARG A 115 -11.68 7.74 -20.20
C ARG A 115 -10.98 8.63 -19.18
N ARG A 116 -11.62 9.76 -18.86
CA ARG A 116 -11.20 10.65 -17.78
C ARG A 116 -11.74 10.14 -16.43
N PRO A 117 -11.14 10.53 -15.30
CA PRO A 117 -11.56 10.08 -13.97
C PRO A 117 -13.07 10.26 -13.69
N ALA A 118 -13.67 11.35 -14.16
CA ALA A 118 -15.11 11.59 -14.02
C ALA A 118 -16.01 10.56 -14.75
N GLN A 119 -15.47 9.81 -15.69
CA GLN A 119 -16.17 8.80 -16.50
C GLN A 119 -15.90 7.37 -15.97
N LEU A 120 -15.17 7.23 -14.88
CA LEU A 120 -14.78 5.95 -14.27
C LEU A 120 -15.48 5.79 -12.92
N SER A 121 -15.86 4.53 -12.59
CA SER A 121 -16.33 4.20 -11.26
C SER A 121 -15.20 4.33 -10.21
N GLY A 122 -15.52 4.35 -8.91
CA GLY A 122 -14.53 4.40 -7.84
C GLY A 122 -13.51 3.28 -7.93
N GLY A 123 -13.97 2.05 -8.12
CA GLY A 123 -13.09 0.89 -8.29
C GLY A 123 -12.26 0.93 -9.58
N GLN A 124 -12.80 1.50 -10.67
CA GLN A 124 -12.01 1.73 -11.88
C GLN A 124 -10.91 2.76 -11.66
N ARG A 125 -11.21 3.88 -11.00
CA ARG A 125 -10.19 4.88 -10.64
C ARG A 125 -9.10 4.28 -9.75
N GLN A 126 -9.47 3.49 -8.75
CA GLN A 126 -8.50 2.81 -7.89
C GLN A 126 -7.59 1.88 -8.68
N ARG A 127 -8.13 1.13 -9.65
CA ARG A 127 -7.32 0.27 -10.54
C ARG A 127 -6.40 1.08 -11.47
N VAL A 128 -6.81 2.25 -11.95
CA VAL A 128 -5.92 3.17 -12.69
C VAL A 128 -4.79 3.68 -11.79
N ALA A 129 -5.07 4.02 -10.52
CA ALA A 129 -4.05 4.43 -9.56
C ALA A 129 -3.06 3.28 -9.25
N LEU A 130 -3.56 2.05 -9.16
CA LEU A 130 -2.70 0.87 -9.01
C LEU A 130 -1.81 0.68 -10.26
N ALA A 131 -2.36 0.78 -11.48
CA ALA A 131 -1.58 0.73 -12.71
C ALA A 131 -0.47 1.78 -12.74
N ARG A 132 -0.80 3.03 -12.34
CA ARG A 132 0.18 4.13 -12.22
C ARG A 132 1.31 3.81 -11.24
N THR A 133 1.01 3.09 -10.18
CA THR A 133 2.01 2.67 -9.19
C THR A 133 2.89 1.54 -9.72
N LEU A 134 2.28 0.53 -10.35
CA LEU A 134 2.98 -0.65 -10.86
C LEU A 134 3.92 -0.33 -12.03
N ILE A 135 3.55 0.64 -12.89
CA ILE A 135 4.38 1.00 -14.06
C ILE A 135 5.71 1.67 -13.66
N GLU A 136 5.76 2.27 -12.46
CA GLU A 136 6.96 2.94 -11.96
C GLU A 136 8.12 1.97 -11.68
N ASP A 137 7.83 0.70 -11.46
CA ASP A 137 8.82 -0.38 -11.29
C ASP A 137 9.91 -0.06 -10.25
N ARG A 138 9.51 0.52 -9.12
CA ARG A 138 10.44 0.92 -8.05
C ARG A 138 10.75 -0.24 -7.10
N PRO A 139 11.97 -0.27 -6.52
CA PRO A 139 12.35 -1.32 -5.57
C PRO A 139 11.56 -1.26 -4.26
N VAL A 140 11.06 -0.09 -3.90
CA VAL A 140 10.27 0.15 -2.69
C VAL A 140 8.91 0.71 -3.07
N VAL A 141 7.85 0.11 -2.51
CA VAL A 141 6.46 0.47 -2.80
C VAL A 141 5.69 0.64 -1.51
N VAL A 142 4.95 1.72 -1.39
CA VAL A 142 3.98 1.94 -0.33
C VAL A 142 2.58 1.91 -0.95
N LEU A 143 1.72 1.03 -0.45
CA LEU A 143 0.32 0.90 -0.86
C LEU A 143 -0.57 1.28 0.33
N ASP A 144 -1.28 2.39 0.22
CA ASP A 144 -2.17 2.88 1.28
C ASP A 144 -3.63 2.59 0.89
N GLU A 145 -4.21 1.56 1.51
CA GLU A 145 -5.56 1.04 1.26
C GLU A 145 -5.87 0.77 -0.23
N PRO A 146 -5.00 0.03 -0.94
CA PRO A 146 -5.06 -0.06 -2.40
C PRO A 146 -6.29 -0.79 -2.94
N PHE A 147 -7.01 -1.55 -2.12
CA PHE A 147 -8.13 -2.39 -2.56
C PHE A 147 -9.47 -2.04 -1.92
N SER A 148 -9.55 -0.95 -1.16
CA SER A 148 -10.72 -0.60 -0.32
C SER A 148 -11.99 -0.31 -1.12
N ALA A 149 -11.90 0.25 -2.33
CA ALA A 149 -13.05 0.58 -3.18
C ALA A 149 -13.46 -0.55 -4.15
N LEU A 150 -12.93 -1.77 -3.96
CA LEU A 150 -13.19 -2.91 -4.84
C LEU A 150 -14.18 -3.89 -4.20
N ASP A 151 -15.05 -4.48 -5.01
CA ASP A 151 -15.85 -5.64 -4.61
C ASP A 151 -14.95 -6.86 -4.33
N ALA A 152 -15.47 -7.85 -3.62
CA ALA A 152 -14.69 -8.98 -3.12
C ALA A 152 -13.97 -9.79 -4.23
N ALA A 153 -14.64 -10.04 -5.36
CA ALA A 153 -14.08 -10.83 -6.45
C ALA A 153 -12.97 -10.05 -7.17
N THR A 154 -13.23 -8.79 -7.50
CA THR A 154 -12.25 -7.89 -8.13
C THR A 154 -11.05 -7.67 -7.18
N ARG A 155 -11.29 -7.51 -5.88
CA ARG A 155 -10.26 -7.34 -4.87
C ARG A 155 -9.28 -8.50 -4.87
N ALA A 156 -9.78 -9.75 -4.83
CA ALA A 156 -8.93 -10.93 -4.86
C ALA A 156 -8.04 -11.00 -6.11
N GLN A 157 -8.62 -10.72 -7.28
CA GLN A 157 -7.86 -10.67 -8.54
C GLN A 157 -6.78 -9.58 -8.54
N MET A 158 -7.09 -8.40 -8.04
CA MET A 158 -6.14 -7.27 -7.97
C MET A 158 -5.02 -7.54 -6.97
N GLN A 159 -5.30 -8.22 -5.87
CA GLN A 159 -4.31 -8.66 -4.90
C GLN A 159 -3.31 -9.64 -5.53
N ASP A 160 -3.80 -10.64 -6.27
CA ASP A 160 -2.93 -11.60 -6.98
C ASP A 160 -2.07 -10.91 -8.04
N LEU A 161 -2.65 -9.98 -8.77
CA LEU A 161 -1.95 -9.21 -9.78
C LEU A 161 -0.87 -8.32 -9.15
N ALA A 162 -1.20 -7.59 -8.09
CA ALA A 162 -0.24 -6.77 -7.36
C ALA A 162 0.91 -7.63 -6.78
N ALA A 163 0.61 -8.79 -6.20
CA ALA A 163 1.62 -9.70 -5.68
C ALA A 163 2.58 -10.21 -6.76
N ARG A 164 2.07 -10.50 -7.99
CA ARG A 164 2.91 -10.90 -9.12
C ARG A 164 3.81 -9.76 -9.62
N HIS A 165 3.24 -8.56 -9.82
CA HIS A 165 4.00 -7.41 -10.33
C HIS A 165 5.01 -6.86 -9.33
N LEU A 166 4.72 -7.01 -8.03
CA LEU A 166 5.58 -6.55 -6.93
C LEU A 166 6.39 -7.69 -6.30
N ALA A 167 6.51 -8.84 -7.01
CA ALA A 167 7.41 -9.90 -6.59
C ALA A 167 8.84 -9.34 -6.42
N TRP A 168 9.48 -9.69 -5.30
CA TRP A 168 10.83 -9.23 -4.95
C TRP A 168 10.98 -7.72 -4.65
N ARG A 169 9.89 -6.95 -4.63
CA ARG A 169 9.88 -5.56 -4.17
C ARG A 169 9.66 -5.52 -2.65
N THR A 170 10.25 -4.51 -2.01
CA THR A 170 9.97 -4.23 -0.61
C THR A 170 8.68 -3.42 -0.55
N VAL A 171 7.63 -3.98 0.05
CA VAL A 171 6.29 -3.38 0.04
C VAL A 171 5.83 -3.10 1.47
N ILE A 172 5.38 -1.87 1.73
CA ILE A 172 4.54 -1.54 2.87
C ILE A 172 3.09 -1.53 2.39
N LEU A 173 2.27 -2.38 2.97
CA LEU A 173 0.82 -2.41 2.77
C LEU A 173 0.14 -1.81 4.00
N ILE A 174 -0.45 -0.63 3.84
CA ILE A 174 -1.30 -0.03 4.87
C ILE A 174 -2.71 -0.50 4.59
N THR A 175 -3.30 -1.21 5.54
CA THR A 175 -4.65 -1.75 5.40
C THR A 175 -5.33 -1.89 6.76
N HIS A 176 -6.65 -1.80 6.75
CA HIS A 176 -7.51 -2.14 7.87
C HIS A 176 -8.15 -3.53 7.70
N ASP A 177 -7.91 -4.21 6.57
CA ASP A 177 -8.44 -5.54 6.29
C ASP A 177 -7.46 -6.63 6.75
N PRO A 178 -7.80 -7.40 7.83
CA PRO A 178 -6.97 -8.49 8.32
C PRO A 178 -6.69 -9.58 7.28
N LEU A 179 -7.63 -9.81 6.35
CA LEU A 179 -7.48 -10.82 5.31
C LEU A 179 -6.37 -10.42 4.33
N GLU A 180 -6.29 -9.14 3.95
CA GLU A 180 -5.22 -8.64 3.08
C GLU A 180 -3.84 -8.86 3.72
N ALA A 181 -3.70 -8.50 5.00
CA ALA A 181 -2.46 -8.69 5.73
C ALA A 181 -2.09 -10.17 5.84
N ALA A 182 -3.04 -11.03 6.25
CA ALA A 182 -2.81 -12.47 6.40
C ALA A 182 -2.46 -13.16 5.07
N ARG A 183 -3.04 -12.70 3.96
CA ARG A 183 -2.88 -13.30 2.64
C ARG A 183 -1.60 -12.84 1.93
N LEU A 184 -1.29 -11.55 1.97
CA LEU A 184 -0.26 -10.93 1.11
C LEU A 184 1.07 -10.70 1.83
N CYS A 185 1.07 -10.55 3.17
CA CYS A 185 2.24 -10.05 3.87
C CYS A 185 3.06 -11.15 4.55
N HIS A 186 4.35 -10.90 4.63
CA HIS A 186 5.33 -11.75 5.34
C HIS A 186 5.46 -11.36 6.81
N ALA A 187 5.19 -10.09 7.13
CA ALA A 187 5.17 -9.53 8.47
C ALA A 187 3.99 -8.54 8.60
N ALA A 188 3.50 -8.37 9.80
CA ALA A 188 2.49 -7.38 10.11
C ALA A 188 2.79 -6.68 11.43
N PHE A 189 2.45 -5.41 11.52
CA PHE A 189 2.60 -4.60 12.71
C PHE A 189 1.29 -3.88 13.00
N LEU A 190 0.94 -3.83 14.29
CA LEU A 190 -0.10 -2.95 14.78
C LEU A 190 0.52 -1.65 15.26
N LEU A 191 -0.04 -0.56 14.79
CA LEU A 191 0.25 0.79 15.26
C LEU A 191 -0.92 1.26 16.11
N ASP A 192 -0.63 1.67 17.32
CA ASP A 192 -1.60 2.26 18.26
C ASP A 192 -0.95 3.35 19.12
N ALA A 193 -1.66 3.91 20.08
CA ALA A 193 -1.14 4.97 20.94
C ALA A 193 0.05 4.53 21.84
N GLN A 194 0.32 3.23 21.92
CA GLN A 194 1.44 2.67 22.69
C GLN A 194 2.69 2.46 21.80
N GLY A 195 2.59 2.72 20.48
CA GLY A 195 3.68 2.57 19.52
C GLY A 195 3.42 1.51 18.47
N ILE A 196 4.45 0.73 18.14
CA ILE A 196 4.40 -0.31 17.12
C ILE A 196 4.67 -1.68 17.75
N ARG A 197 3.84 -2.68 17.42
CA ARG A 197 4.05 -4.05 17.87
C ARG A 197 3.82 -5.08 16.77
N PRO A 198 4.59 -6.18 16.73
CA PRO A 198 4.41 -7.21 15.71
C PRO A 198 3.11 -7.98 15.93
N LEU A 199 2.54 -8.43 14.80
CA LEU A 199 1.39 -9.33 14.75
C LEU A 199 1.78 -10.64 14.08
N ALA A 200 1.27 -11.77 14.60
CA ALA A 200 1.56 -13.08 14.05
C ALA A 200 0.86 -13.29 12.70
N LEU A 201 1.62 -13.79 11.72
CA LEU A 201 1.13 -14.21 10.40
C LEU A 201 1.51 -15.67 10.14
N PRO A 202 0.82 -16.38 9.21
CA PRO A 202 1.23 -17.71 8.77
C PRO A 202 2.63 -17.69 8.17
N ALA A 203 3.40 -18.76 8.38
CA ALA A 203 4.75 -18.91 7.82
C ALA A 203 4.76 -19.39 6.35
N THR A 204 3.60 -19.78 5.81
CA THR A 204 3.44 -20.25 4.43
C THR A 204 3.78 -19.15 3.41
N PRO A 205 4.22 -19.51 2.19
CA PRO A 205 4.55 -18.55 1.14
C PRO A 205 3.37 -17.64 0.75
N THR A 206 3.67 -16.41 0.38
CA THR A 206 2.70 -15.41 -0.11
C THR A 206 2.71 -15.33 -1.65
N PRO A 207 1.58 -14.99 -2.32
CA PRO A 207 0.24 -14.83 -1.75
C PRO A 207 -0.39 -16.17 -1.35
N ARG A 208 -1.04 -16.19 -0.19
CA ARG A 208 -1.70 -17.37 0.34
C ARG A 208 -3.10 -17.52 -0.25
N ALA A 209 -3.62 -18.76 -0.32
CA ALA A 209 -4.98 -19.01 -0.78
C ALA A 209 -6.02 -18.40 0.18
N LEU A 210 -7.14 -17.94 -0.37
CA LEU A 210 -8.21 -17.30 0.42
C LEU A 210 -8.89 -18.27 1.40
N ASP A 211 -8.93 -19.54 1.04
CA ASP A 211 -9.53 -20.63 1.80
C ASP A 211 -8.53 -21.43 2.66
N ASP A 212 -7.25 -20.98 2.71
CA ASP A 212 -6.24 -21.58 3.58
C ASP A 212 -6.66 -21.44 5.05
N PRO A 213 -6.81 -22.55 5.80
CA PRO A 213 -7.22 -22.51 7.20
C PRO A 213 -6.30 -21.64 8.09
N GLN A 214 -4.99 -21.55 7.77
CA GLN A 214 -4.06 -20.71 8.50
C GLN A 214 -4.31 -19.22 8.24
N VAL A 215 -4.72 -18.86 7.01
CA VAL A 215 -5.10 -17.49 6.65
C VAL A 215 -6.36 -17.09 7.40
N LEU A 216 -7.38 -17.95 7.43
CA LEU A 216 -8.63 -17.68 8.13
C LEU A 216 -8.42 -17.56 9.65
N ALA A 217 -7.59 -18.42 10.23
CA ALA A 217 -7.22 -18.33 11.64
C ALA A 217 -6.45 -17.03 11.96
N ALA A 218 -5.50 -16.66 11.10
CA ALA A 218 -4.75 -15.42 11.24
C ALA A 218 -5.66 -14.18 11.09
N GLN A 219 -6.55 -14.17 10.10
CA GLN A 219 -7.55 -13.11 9.94
C GLN A 219 -8.34 -12.88 11.23
N ALA A 220 -8.86 -13.96 11.84
CA ALA A 220 -9.62 -13.87 13.08
C ALA A 220 -8.76 -13.35 14.26
N ALA A 221 -7.49 -13.74 14.32
CA ALA A 221 -6.55 -13.26 15.35
C ALA A 221 -6.21 -11.77 15.17
N LEU A 222 -5.91 -11.36 13.94
CA LEU A 222 -5.65 -9.97 13.58
C LEU A 222 -6.86 -9.08 13.87
N PHE A 223 -8.06 -9.55 13.52
CA PHE A 223 -9.31 -8.84 13.80
C PHE A 223 -9.47 -8.57 15.30
N ARG A 224 -9.25 -9.59 16.15
CA ARG A 224 -9.27 -9.40 17.61
C ARG A 224 -8.25 -8.39 18.12
N SER A 225 -7.06 -8.36 17.50
CA SER A 225 -6.01 -7.41 17.86
C SER A 225 -6.33 -5.95 17.48
N LEU A 226 -7.21 -5.75 16.51
CA LEU A 226 -7.68 -4.43 16.08
C LEU A 226 -8.85 -3.91 16.91
N MET A 227 -9.56 -4.80 17.61
CA MET A 227 -10.65 -4.39 18.50
C MET A 227 -10.06 -3.67 19.71
N PRO A 228 -10.62 -2.51 20.12
CA PRO A 228 -10.23 -1.91 21.38
C PRO A 228 -10.49 -2.93 22.51
N CYS A 229 -9.51 -3.08 23.41
CA CYS A 229 -9.78 -3.81 24.65
C CYS A 229 -11.00 -3.18 25.30
N ALA A 230 -12.08 -3.98 25.50
CA ALA A 230 -13.19 -3.53 26.33
C ALA A 230 -12.60 -3.21 27.72
N ALA A 231 -12.67 -1.93 28.09
CA ALA A 231 -12.25 -1.44 29.39
C ALA A 231 -13.18 -1.94 30.48
#